data_81ce5914e574cc08a8d3e245ef71dd0f
#
_entry.id   81ce5914e574cc08a8d3e245ef71dd0f
#
_cell.length_a   1.000
_cell.length_b   1.000
_cell.length_c   1.000
_cell.angle_alpha   90.00
_cell.angle_beta   90.00
_cell.angle_gamma   90.00
#
_symmetry.space_group_name_H-M   'P 1'
#
loop_
_entity.id
_entity.type
_entity.pdbx_description
1 polymer ?
#
loop_
_entity_poly.entity_id
_entity_poly.type
_entity_poly.pdbx_seq_one_letter_code
_entity_poly.pdbx_strand_id
1 'polypeptide(L)'
;MPELPEVETVRAGIANHSLGRPVRAVRVVDARSLRRHLTGPAHFEAALTGRVLRGAYRRGKYLWLTLSEADGTLADEALVVHLGMSGQLLVRDEPGRDLGSDSGNDLQARAAFDEQPRHLRVALELGPAGATGDAVSTNRACTGQRLLFVDQRIFGGMFLSPMVPDVPAVVAVNEAAAGEVSERFLVPEAVKHIARDPLDEFFDPAAVRRKFLRTSSGIKKVLLDQSVISGVGNIYADEALWRARLHYAKPARTLSATQTRELLEAVTQVLRESLAAGGTSFDALYVNVLGESGYFARSLNAYGRAGEPCHRCAEAGRTSLIVREPFQNRSSYRCPHCQRAPRSRQVEGSR
;
A
#
# COMPACT_ATOMS: atom_id res chain seq x y z
N MET A 1 -8.20 -6.64 -2.48
CA MET A 1 -7.23 -6.36 -1.36
C MET A 1 -6.29 -5.29 -1.85
N PRO A 2 -6.17 -4.16 -1.16
CA PRO A 2 -5.21 -3.14 -1.53
C PRO A 2 -3.82 -3.71 -1.72
N GLU A 3 -3.20 -3.40 -2.84
CA GLU A 3 -1.82 -3.71 -3.17
C GLU A 3 -1.00 -2.41 -3.08
N LEU A 4 0.21 -2.37 -3.59
CA LEU A 4 1.08 -1.20 -3.46
C LEU A 4 0.45 0.10 -3.99
N PRO A 5 -0.15 0.15 -5.21
CA PRO A 5 -0.66 1.40 -5.75
C PRO A 5 -1.78 2.01 -4.90
N GLU A 6 -2.70 1.20 -4.39
CA GLU A 6 -3.79 1.67 -3.54
C GLU A 6 -3.26 2.23 -2.21
N VAL A 7 -2.27 1.56 -1.61
CA VAL A 7 -1.63 2.04 -0.37
C VAL A 7 -0.83 3.32 -0.61
N GLU A 8 -0.15 3.44 -1.76
CA GLU A 8 0.58 4.66 -2.14
C GLU A 8 -0.36 5.84 -2.37
N THR A 9 -1.49 5.63 -3.02
CA THR A 9 -2.52 6.66 -3.22
C THR A 9 -3.02 7.19 -1.87
N VAL A 10 -3.26 6.31 -0.90
CA VAL A 10 -3.66 6.70 0.46
C VAL A 10 -2.51 7.45 1.17
N ARG A 11 -1.27 6.93 1.10
CA ARG A 11 -0.10 7.60 1.69
C ARG A 11 0.08 9.02 1.15
N ALA A 12 0.04 9.18 -0.17
CA ALA A 12 0.17 10.48 -0.81
C ALA A 12 -0.95 11.43 -0.41
N GLY A 13 -2.19 10.94 -0.32
CA GLY A 13 -3.33 11.71 0.14
C GLY A 13 -3.14 12.22 1.58
N ILE A 14 -2.68 11.36 2.50
CA ILE A 14 -2.39 11.78 3.88
C ILE A 14 -1.23 12.79 3.90
N ALA A 15 -0.18 12.55 3.12
CA ALA A 15 0.94 13.49 3.03
C ALA A 15 0.51 14.89 2.58
N ASN A 16 -0.43 14.97 1.64
CA ASN A 16 -0.91 16.22 1.09
C ASN A 16 -1.92 16.96 2.01
N HIS A 17 -2.65 16.24 2.86
CA HIS A 17 -3.81 16.81 3.56
C HIS A 17 -3.67 16.84 5.09
N SER A 18 -2.88 15.94 5.70
CA SER A 18 -2.94 15.71 7.14
C SER A 18 -1.64 15.94 7.89
N LEU A 19 -0.50 16.12 7.21
CA LEU A 19 0.77 16.35 7.89
C LEU A 19 0.83 17.74 8.54
N GLY A 20 1.63 17.86 9.61
CA GLY A 20 1.77 19.07 10.42
C GLY A 20 0.59 19.32 11.37
N ARG A 21 -0.36 18.39 11.48
CA ARG A 21 -1.54 18.54 12.33
C ARG A 21 -1.37 17.79 13.66
N PRO A 22 -1.66 18.43 14.80
CA PRO A 22 -1.67 17.76 16.09
C PRO A 22 -2.91 16.86 16.22
N VAL A 23 -2.72 15.69 16.81
CA VAL A 23 -3.80 14.77 17.20
C VAL A 23 -4.44 15.30 18.49
N ARG A 24 -5.66 15.79 18.41
CA ARG A 24 -6.41 16.34 19.56
C ARG A 24 -7.09 15.26 20.39
N ALA A 25 -7.64 14.27 19.69
CA ALA A 25 -8.31 13.15 20.31
C ALA A 25 -8.24 11.93 19.40
N VAL A 26 -8.27 10.74 20.00
CA VAL A 26 -8.38 9.47 19.32
C VAL A 26 -9.57 8.73 19.92
N ARG A 27 -10.36 8.10 19.06
CA ARG A 27 -11.47 7.25 19.48
C ARG A 27 -11.39 5.91 18.79
N VAL A 28 -11.21 4.85 19.57
CA VAL A 28 -11.28 3.47 19.11
C VAL A 28 -12.72 2.97 19.21
N VAL A 29 -13.37 2.76 18.07
CA VAL A 29 -14.77 2.29 17.99
C VAL A 29 -14.81 0.75 18.07
N ASP A 30 -13.79 0.09 17.51
CA ASP A 30 -13.72 -1.38 17.51
C ASP A 30 -12.28 -1.84 17.81
N ALA A 31 -12.06 -2.35 18.99
CA ALA A 31 -10.74 -2.80 19.47
C ALA A 31 -10.11 -3.91 18.61
N ARG A 32 -10.90 -4.67 17.84
CA ARG A 32 -10.37 -5.70 16.93
C ARG A 32 -9.48 -5.11 15.83
N SER A 33 -9.65 -3.83 15.50
CA SER A 33 -8.77 -3.12 14.58
C SER A 33 -7.40 -2.80 15.17
N LEU A 34 -7.23 -2.96 16.49
CA LEU A 34 -5.97 -2.79 17.21
C LEU A 34 -5.33 -4.13 17.64
N ARG A 35 -5.70 -5.26 17.03
CA ARG A 35 -5.22 -6.59 17.46
C ARG A 35 -3.69 -6.76 17.48
N ARG A 36 -2.94 -5.89 16.81
CA ARG A 36 -1.47 -5.84 16.83
C ARG A 36 -0.92 -4.87 17.86
N HIS A 37 -1.76 -4.04 18.47
CA HIS A 37 -1.40 -3.11 19.54
C HIS A 37 -1.72 -3.76 20.88
N LEU A 38 -0.76 -4.50 21.42
CA LEU A 38 -0.98 -5.41 22.55
C LEU A 38 -1.33 -4.70 23.85
N THR A 39 -0.96 -3.43 24.01
CA THR A 39 -1.25 -2.59 25.18
C THR A 39 -2.69 -2.07 25.23
N GLY A 40 -3.47 -2.32 24.19
CA GLY A 40 -4.90 -2.06 24.14
C GLY A 40 -5.33 -0.64 23.75
N PRO A 41 -6.65 -0.41 23.62
CA PRO A 41 -7.19 0.85 23.10
C PRO A 41 -6.83 2.09 23.94
N ALA A 42 -6.93 2.01 25.24
CA ALA A 42 -6.65 3.16 26.12
C ALA A 42 -5.20 3.66 25.98
N HIS A 43 -4.24 2.75 25.87
CA HIS A 43 -2.85 3.11 25.61
C HIS A 43 -2.69 3.73 24.23
N PHE A 44 -3.33 3.16 23.20
CA PHE A 44 -3.27 3.67 21.84
C PHE A 44 -3.81 5.11 21.73
N GLU A 45 -4.93 5.39 22.38
CA GLU A 45 -5.56 6.70 22.43
C GLU A 45 -4.67 7.72 23.16
N ALA A 46 -4.15 7.34 24.35
CA ALA A 46 -3.28 8.20 25.16
C ALA A 46 -1.94 8.50 24.44
N ALA A 47 -1.32 7.48 23.84
CA ALA A 47 -0.02 7.62 23.21
C ALA A 47 -0.05 8.47 21.94
N LEU A 48 -1.19 8.55 21.25
CA LEU A 48 -1.33 9.39 20.05
C LEU A 48 -1.77 10.82 20.36
N THR A 49 -2.53 11.01 21.43
CA THR A 49 -3.08 12.33 21.77
C THR A 49 -1.96 13.30 22.13
N GLY A 50 -1.97 14.48 21.52
CA GLY A 50 -0.97 15.53 21.70
C GLY A 50 0.20 15.46 20.70
N ARG A 51 0.45 14.31 20.06
CA ARG A 51 1.48 14.15 19.03
C ARG A 51 1.07 14.80 17.70
N VAL A 52 2.05 15.15 16.89
CA VAL A 52 1.85 15.76 15.56
C VAL A 52 2.18 14.74 14.48
N LEU A 53 1.35 14.64 13.43
CA LEU A 53 1.63 13.85 12.24
C LEU A 53 2.75 14.50 11.43
N ARG A 54 3.95 13.91 11.44
CA ARG A 54 5.16 14.51 10.86
C ARG A 54 5.42 14.08 9.44
N GLY A 55 5.35 12.79 9.15
CA GLY A 55 5.64 12.24 7.84
C GLY A 55 4.76 11.02 7.51
N ALA A 56 4.60 10.72 6.24
CA ALA A 56 3.84 9.57 5.77
C ALA A 56 4.71 8.73 4.81
N TYR A 57 4.96 7.50 5.19
CA TYR A 57 5.87 6.58 4.51
C TYR A 57 5.18 5.26 4.20
N ARG A 58 5.75 4.49 3.29
CA ARG A 58 5.23 3.18 2.88
C ARG A 58 6.36 2.20 2.56
N ARG A 59 6.12 0.93 2.87
CA ARG A 59 6.87 -0.20 2.31
C ARG A 59 5.90 -1.32 1.93
N GLY A 60 5.86 -1.66 0.66
CA GLY A 60 4.89 -2.63 0.14
C GLY A 60 3.45 -2.21 0.43
N LYS A 61 2.77 -2.97 1.28
CA LYS A 61 1.36 -2.75 1.65
C LYS A 61 1.18 -2.16 3.05
N TYR A 62 2.28 -1.81 3.72
CA TYR A 62 2.28 -1.12 4.99
C TYR A 62 2.49 0.37 4.77
N LEU A 63 1.65 1.16 5.40
CA LEU A 63 1.75 2.60 5.54
C LEU A 63 2.10 2.91 7.00
N TRP A 64 2.92 3.91 7.25
CA TRP A 64 3.09 4.45 8.59
C TRP A 64 3.22 5.96 8.58
N LEU A 65 2.83 6.55 9.71
CA LEU A 65 2.97 7.97 9.96
C LEU A 65 4.00 8.13 11.07
N THR A 66 5.07 8.88 10.79
CA THR A 66 5.99 9.32 11.85
C THR A 66 5.31 10.41 12.66
N LEU A 67 5.64 10.46 13.93
CA LEU A 67 5.04 11.33 14.91
C LEU A 67 6.11 12.22 15.49
N SER A 68 5.75 13.43 15.91
CA SER A 68 6.60 14.24 16.76
C SER A 68 5.87 14.63 18.04
N GLU A 69 6.63 14.88 19.08
CA GLU A 69 6.14 15.52 20.28
C GLU A 69 5.79 16.99 20.00
N ALA A 70 5.13 17.67 20.93
CA ALA A 70 4.71 19.07 20.75
C ALA A 70 5.87 20.04 20.55
N ASP A 71 7.07 19.70 21.04
CA ASP A 71 8.30 20.47 20.86
C ASP A 71 8.99 20.22 19.50
N GLY A 72 8.43 19.36 18.65
CA GLY A 72 8.97 18.99 17.34
C GLY A 72 9.97 17.83 17.38
N THR A 73 10.32 17.28 18.54
CA THR A 73 11.18 16.10 18.66
C THR A 73 10.51 14.89 18.01
N LEU A 74 11.26 14.13 17.22
CA LEU A 74 10.76 12.90 16.61
C LEU A 74 10.42 11.88 17.69
N ALA A 75 9.22 11.33 17.64
CA ALA A 75 8.80 10.27 18.56
C ALA A 75 9.48 8.94 18.20
N ASP A 76 9.75 8.11 19.23
CA ASP A 76 10.38 6.80 19.07
C ASP A 76 9.50 5.77 18.37
N GLU A 77 8.19 6.03 18.25
CA GLU A 77 7.21 5.17 17.62
C GLU A 77 6.51 5.84 16.45
N ALA A 78 6.12 5.04 15.47
CA ALA A 78 5.25 5.47 14.37
C ALA A 78 3.88 4.80 14.45
N LEU A 79 2.85 5.48 13.94
CA LEU A 79 1.54 4.91 13.73
C LEU A 79 1.53 4.08 12.46
N VAL A 80 1.52 2.77 12.58
CA VAL A 80 1.47 1.82 11.47
C VAL A 80 0.04 1.52 11.10
N VAL A 81 -0.24 1.54 9.81
CA VAL A 81 -1.56 1.21 9.23
C VAL A 81 -1.40 0.09 8.20
N HIS A 82 -2.26 -0.90 8.28
CA HIS A 82 -2.41 -1.94 7.29
C HIS A 82 -3.87 -2.01 6.84
N LEU A 83 -4.13 -1.75 5.57
CA LEU A 83 -5.51 -1.66 5.05
C LEU A 83 -6.24 -3.02 4.98
N GLY A 84 -5.50 -4.13 5.06
CA GLY A 84 -6.10 -5.47 4.99
C GLY A 84 -6.74 -5.75 3.64
N MET A 85 -8.02 -6.08 3.64
CA MET A 85 -8.78 -6.38 2.42
C MET A 85 -9.83 -5.32 2.05
N SER A 86 -10.29 -4.55 3.02
CA SER A 86 -11.38 -3.56 2.85
C SER A 86 -11.18 -2.29 3.68
N GLY A 87 -10.01 -2.15 4.29
CA GLY A 87 -9.68 -0.96 5.07
C GLY A 87 -9.45 0.25 4.18
N GLN A 88 -9.93 1.38 4.66
CA GLN A 88 -9.81 2.70 4.04
C GLN A 88 -9.35 3.70 5.09
N LEU A 89 -8.57 4.69 4.68
CA LEU A 89 -8.30 5.89 5.45
C LEU A 89 -8.94 7.07 4.74
N LEU A 90 -9.89 7.71 5.38
CA LEU A 90 -10.63 8.83 4.85
C LEU A 90 -10.25 10.11 5.61
N VAL A 91 -10.04 11.18 4.87
CA VAL A 91 -9.80 12.52 5.40
C VAL A 91 -11.07 13.34 5.21
N ARG A 92 -11.50 14.01 6.28
CA ARG A 92 -12.61 14.96 6.25
C ARG A 92 -12.18 16.25 6.93
N ASP A 93 -12.20 17.36 6.18
CA ASP A 93 -11.94 18.68 6.72
C ASP A 93 -13.18 19.21 7.43
N GLU A 94 -12.99 19.84 8.59
CA GLU A 94 -14.05 20.58 9.26
C GLU A 94 -14.46 21.78 8.39
N PRO A 95 -15.74 21.98 8.12
CA PRO A 95 -16.21 23.14 7.37
C PRO A 95 -15.74 24.44 8.02
N GLY A 96 -15.17 25.35 7.23
CA GLY A 96 -14.77 26.66 7.71
C GLY A 96 -15.96 27.40 8.31
N ARG A 97 -15.80 28.02 9.47
CA ARG A 97 -16.77 29.00 9.98
C ARG A 97 -16.62 30.28 9.16
N ASP A 98 -17.47 30.45 8.18
CA ASP A 98 -17.74 31.78 7.66
C ASP A 98 -18.53 32.56 8.72
N LEU A 99 -17.87 33.49 9.41
CA LEU A 99 -18.44 34.30 10.51
C LEU A 99 -19.55 35.24 10.01
N GLY A 100 -20.15 35.04 8.86
CA GLY A 100 -21.13 35.96 8.27
C GLY A 100 -22.23 35.36 7.40
N SER A 101 -22.28 34.05 7.16
CA SER A 101 -23.36 33.48 6.35
C SER A 101 -24.00 32.25 7.02
N ASP A 102 -25.20 32.39 7.49
CA ASP A 102 -26.15 31.34 7.85
C ASP A 102 -26.70 30.70 6.54
N SER A 103 -25.84 30.29 5.62
CA SER A 103 -26.25 29.65 4.39
C SER A 103 -26.46 28.14 4.63
N GLY A 104 -27.57 27.59 4.15
CA GLY A 104 -27.92 26.17 4.30
C GLY A 104 -26.84 25.18 3.80
N ASN A 105 -25.88 25.64 3.00
CA ASN A 105 -24.69 24.89 2.59
C ASN A 105 -23.75 24.57 3.77
N ASP A 106 -23.64 25.45 4.76
CA ASP A 106 -22.77 25.27 5.93
C ASP A 106 -23.28 24.17 6.88
N LEU A 107 -24.60 24.06 7.03
CA LEU A 107 -25.24 23.01 7.84
C LEU A 107 -25.08 21.64 7.21
N GLN A 108 -25.18 21.52 5.87
CA GLN A 108 -24.97 20.25 5.17
C GLN A 108 -23.50 19.82 5.22
N ALA A 109 -22.55 20.73 5.04
CA ALA A 109 -21.11 20.45 5.15
C ALA A 109 -20.74 20.01 6.56
N ARG A 110 -21.32 20.61 7.59
CA ARG A 110 -21.11 20.23 9.00
C ARG A 110 -21.74 18.89 9.33
N ALA A 111 -22.96 18.61 8.85
CA ALA A 111 -23.61 17.33 9.00
C ALA A 111 -22.77 16.20 8.33
N ALA A 112 -22.21 16.44 7.15
CA ALA A 112 -21.33 15.49 6.47
C ALA A 112 -19.98 15.29 7.21
N PHE A 113 -19.45 16.31 7.89
CA PHE A 113 -18.28 16.18 8.75
C PHE A 113 -18.57 15.34 9.99
N ASP A 114 -19.74 15.56 10.62
CA ASP A 114 -20.14 14.86 11.84
C ASP A 114 -20.66 13.44 11.58
N GLU A 115 -21.06 13.13 10.35
CA GLU A 115 -21.53 11.82 9.96
C GLU A 115 -20.46 10.75 10.19
N GLN A 116 -20.83 9.69 10.91
CA GLN A 116 -19.97 8.54 11.12
C GLN A 116 -20.13 7.55 9.98
N PRO A 117 -19.04 7.24 9.21
CA PRO A 117 -19.13 6.22 8.19
C PRO A 117 -19.54 4.87 8.79
N ARG A 118 -20.37 4.14 8.06
CA ARG A 118 -20.62 2.74 8.38
C ARG A 118 -19.28 2.00 8.43
N HIS A 119 -19.09 1.15 9.43
CA HIS A 119 -17.84 0.41 9.67
C HIS A 119 -16.64 1.26 10.08
N LEU A 120 -16.85 2.44 10.65
CA LEU A 120 -15.81 3.19 11.34
C LEU A 120 -15.19 2.32 12.45
N ARG A 121 -13.86 2.29 12.52
CA ARG A 121 -13.10 1.50 13.50
C ARG A 121 -12.27 2.36 14.41
N VAL A 122 -11.59 3.35 13.85
CA VAL A 122 -10.78 4.33 14.59
C VAL A 122 -10.99 5.70 13.98
N ALA A 123 -11.12 6.72 14.80
CA ALA A 123 -11.16 8.11 14.40
C ALA A 123 -10.07 8.90 15.13
N LEU A 124 -9.28 9.68 14.39
CA LEU A 124 -8.37 10.67 14.92
C LEU A 124 -8.93 12.06 14.61
N GLU A 125 -9.10 12.87 15.63
CA GLU A 125 -9.44 14.28 15.49
C GLU A 125 -8.15 15.09 15.44
N LEU A 126 -7.93 15.80 14.34
CA LEU A 126 -6.71 16.54 14.09
C LEU A 126 -6.98 18.04 14.24
N GLY A 127 -6.08 18.73 14.90
CA GLY A 127 -6.10 20.18 14.99
C GLY A 127 -5.73 20.85 13.64
N PRO A 128 -5.77 22.19 13.59
CA PRO A 128 -5.23 22.93 12.46
C PRO A 128 -3.74 22.62 12.29
N ALA A 129 -3.25 22.66 11.05
CA ALA A 129 -1.82 22.56 10.80
C ALA A 129 -1.11 23.73 11.50
N GLY A 130 -0.10 23.43 12.31
CA GLY A 130 0.71 24.44 12.97
C GLY A 130 1.53 25.22 11.94
N ALA A 131 1.82 26.47 12.23
CA ALA A 131 2.80 27.28 11.50
C ALA A 131 4.23 26.82 11.90
N THR A 132 4.61 25.60 11.59
CA THR A 132 6.02 25.18 11.61
C THR A 132 6.60 25.55 10.26
N GLY A 133 7.64 26.41 10.26
CA GLY A 133 8.26 27.01 9.09
C GLY A 133 8.49 26.02 7.95
N ASP A 134 8.37 26.53 6.72
CA ASP A 134 8.47 25.88 5.41
C ASP A 134 7.22 25.21 4.82
N ALA A 135 6.04 25.45 5.37
CA ALA A 135 4.81 25.09 4.69
C ALA A 135 4.53 26.07 3.55
N VAL A 136 4.61 25.60 2.32
CA VAL A 136 3.97 26.25 1.17
C VAL A 136 2.51 26.49 1.53
N SER A 137 2.22 27.76 1.84
CA SER A 137 0.90 28.27 2.19
C SER A 137 -0.05 28.06 1.01
N THR A 138 -0.77 26.97 1.01
CA THR A 138 -2.07 26.95 0.36
C THR A 138 -3.10 27.33 1.42
N ASN A 139 -3.89 28.33 1.10
CA ASN A 139 -4.88 29.07 1.88
C ASN A 139 -5.99 28.19 2.52
N ARG A 140 -5.62 27.15 3.30
CA ARG A 140 -6.53 26.31 4.09
C ARG A 140 -6.40 26.69 5.56
N ALA A 141 -6.96 27.86 5.88
CA ALA A 141 -6.99 28.39 7.22
C ALA A 141 -7.64 27.43 8.23
N CYS A 142 -6.91 27.15 9.30
CA CYS A 142 -7.39 27.00 10.69
C CYS A 142 -8.58 26.09 11.00
N THR A 143 -8.93 25.11 10.16
CA THR A 143 -10.01 24.17 10.45
C THR A 143 -9.48 22.84 10.97
N GLY A 144 -10.21 22.19 11.87
CA GLY A 144 -9.96 20.81 12.30
C GLY A 144 -10.12 19.83 11.13
N GLN A 145 -9.64 18.62 11.33
CA GLN A 145 -9.74 17.55 10.37
C GLN A 145 -10.00 16.24 11.09
N ARG A 146 -10.66 15.31 10.44
CA ARG A 146 -10.81 13.93 10.94
C ARG A 146 -10.12 12.96 9.99
N LEU A 147 -9.27 12.09 10.54
CA LEU A 147 -8.70 10.93 9.85
C LEU A 147 -9.44 9.67 10.35
N LEU A 148 -10.17 9.01 9.46
CA LEU A 148 -11.09 7.94 9.78
C LEU A 148 -10.61 6.62 9.19
N PHE A 149 -10.38 5.62 10.02
CA PHE A 149 -10.11 4.26 9.60
C PHE A 149 -11.42 3.47 9.55
N VAL A 150 -11.81 3.09 8.34
CA VAL A 150 -13.05 2.36 8.04
C VAL A 150 -12.69 0.99 7.51
N ASP A 151 -13.23 -0.10 8.08
CA ASP A 151 -12.96 -1.46 7.60
C ASP A 151 -14.15 -2.40 7.85
N GLN A 152 -14.83 -2.80 6.79
CA GLN A 152 -15.98 -3.68 6.86
C GLN A 152 -15.61 -5.07 7.40
N ARG A 153 -14.47 -5.62 6.96
CA ARG A 153 -14.06 -7.01 7.25
C ARG A 153 -13.15 -7.14 8.47
N ILE A 154 -12.64 -6.05 9.00
CA ILE A 154 -11.72 -6.00 10.14
C ILE A 154 -10.44 -6.84 9.90
N PHE A 155 -9.97 -6.89 8.65
CA PHE A 155 -8.69 -7.51 8.29
C PHE A 155 -7.52 -6.52 8.31
N GLY A 156 -7.82 -5.24 8.21
CA GLY A 156 -6.89 -4.16 8.44
C GLY A 156 -6.66 -3.88 9.91
N GLY A 157 -5.93 -2.83 10.20
CA GLY A 157 -5.71 -2.38 11.58
C GLY A 157 -4.64 -1.33 11.70
N MET A 158 -4.58 -0.75 12.89
CA MET A 158 -3.63 0.27 13.30
C MET A 158 -2.89 -0.19 14.56
N PHE A 159 -1.65 0.23 14.71
CA PHE A 159 -0.85 -0.03 15.92
C PHE A 159 0.37 0.89 15.96
N LEU A 160 0.91 1.13 17.13
CA LEU A 160 2.19 1.81 17.31
C LEU A 160 3.33 0.77 17.22
N SER A 161 4.45 1.17 16.65
CA SER A 161 5.65 0.34 16.54
C SER A 161 6.89 1.21 16.69
N PRO A 162 7.88 0.76 17.47
CA PRO A 162 9.17 1.44 17.59
C PRO A 162 9.81 1.63 16.21
N MET A 163 10.50 2.76 16.04
CA MET A 163 11.26 3.06 14.85
C MET A 163 12.69 2.52 14.97
N VAL A 164 13.15 1.81 13.96
CA VAL A 164 14.50 1.20 13.93
C VAL A 164 15.20 1.54 12.62
N PRO A 165 16.54 1.62 12.61
CA PRO A 165 17.32 1.87 11.41
C PRO A 165 17.16 0.76 10.35
N ASP A 166 16.99 1.18 9.08
CA ASP A 166 17.01 0.32 7.89
C ASP A 166 17.80 1.01 6.75
N VAL A 167 19.04 1.35 7.05
CA VAL A 167 19.94 2.04 6.11
C VAL A 167 20.33 1.07 5.00
N PRO A 168 20.10 1.42 3.71
CA PRO A 168 20.59 0.61 2.60
C PRO A 168 22.11 0.49 2.62
N ALA A 169 22.65 -0.69 2.28
CA ALA A 169 24.10 -0.93 2.30
C ALA A 169 24.88 0.08 1.45
N VAL A 170 24.31 0.56 0.35
CA VAL A 170 24.90 1.57 -0.54
C VAL A 170 25.04 2.95 0.13
N VAL A 171 24.23 3.24 1.15
CA VAL A 171 24.21 4.52 1.87
C VAL A 171 24.97 4.42 3.20
N ALA A 172 24.99 3.23 3.81
CA ALA A 172 25.57 3.01 5.14
C ALA A 172 27.04 3.48 5.25
N VAL A 173 27.80 3.44 4.17
CA VAL A 173 29.22 3.90 4.13
C VAL A 173 29.32 5.41 4.40
N ASN A 174 28.35 6.19 3.93
CA ASN A 174 28.36 7.65 4.06
C ASN A 174 27.70 8.14 5.35
N GLU A 175 26.66 7.46 5.84
CA GLU A 175 25.93 7.84 7.06
C GLU A 175 26.61 7.39 8.36
N ALA A 176 27.44 6.34 8.33
CA ALA A 176 28.22 5.91 9.48
C ALA A 176 29.16 7.03 10.01
N ALA A 177 29.48 8.02 9.19
CA ALA A 177 30.30 9.17 9.57
C ALA A 177 29.50 10.33 10.22
N ALA A 178 28.15 10.33 10.13
CA ALA A 178 27.30 11.44 10.57
C ALA A 178 26.73 11.29 12.00
N GLY A 179 26.85 10.12 12.61
CA GLY A 179 26.42 9.86 14.01
C GLY A 179 24.93 9.74 14.26
N GLU A 180 24.06 10.24 13.36
CA GLU A 180 22.61 10.14 13.45
C GLU A 180 22.02 9.57 12.14
N VAL A 181 21.07 8.64 12.28
CA VAL A 181 20.36 8.06 11.14
C VAL A 181 19.23 9.01 10.72
N SER A 182 19.26 9.46 9.47
CA SER A 182 18.19 10.30 8.92
C SER A 182 16.82 9.62 9.04
N GLU A 183 15.77 10.39 9.37
CA GLU A 183 14.38 9.89 9.52
C GLU A 183 13.92 9.03 8.33
N ARG A 184 14.35 9.35 7.10
CA ARG A 184 14.02 8.57 5.89
C ARG A 184 14.52 7.13 5.90
N PHE A 185 15.48 6.80 6.76
CA PHE A 185 16.02 5.44 6.94
C PHE A 185 15.53 4.79 8.23
N LEU A 186 14.59 5.40 8.92
CA LEU A 186 13.89 4.78 10.02
C LEU A 186 12.63 4.09 9.51
N VAL A 187 12.41 2.86 9.97
CA VAL A 187 11.21 2.09 9.64
C VAL A 187 10.61 1.51 10.93
N PRO A 188 9.29 1.32 11.00
CA PRO A 188 8.71 0.58 12.11
C PRO A 188 9.31 -0.82 12.18
N GLU A 189 9.70 -1.27 13.36
CA GLU A 189 10.27 -2.61 13.58
C GLU A 189 9.38 -3.71 13.00
N ALA A 190 8.07 -3.56 13.16
CA ALA A 190 7.07 -4.46 12.61
C ALA A 190 7.10 -4.56 11.07
N VAL A 191 7.72 -3.60 10.36
CA VAL A 191 7.81 -3.53 8.89
C VAL A 191 9.22 -3.89 8.38
N LYS A 192 10.22 -3.93 9.25
CA LYS A 192 11.62 -4.17 8.87
C LYS A 192 11.85 -5.45 8.07
N HIS A 193 11.07 -6.50 8.34
CA HIS A 193 11.16 -7.78 7.62
C HIS A 193 10.58 -7.75 6.20
N ILE A 194 9.86 -6.69 5.84
CA ILE A 194 9.27 -6.52 4.51
C ILE A 194 10.34 -6.03 3.53
N ALA A 195 10.46 -6.71 2.39
CA ALA A 195 11.42 -6.32 1.36
C ALA A 195 11.09 -4.94 0.78
N ARG A 196 12.09 -4.28 0.19
CA ARG A 196 11.84 -3.09 -0.64
C ARG A 196 11.00 -3.46 -1.85
N ASP A 197 10.14 -2.55 -2.27
CA ASP A 197 9.28 -2.74 -3.43
C ASP A 197 9.91 -2.13 -4.70
N PRO A 198 9.40 -2.47 -5.89
CA PRO A 198 10.01 -2.05 -7.17
C PRO A 198 9.98 -0.55 -7.45
N LEU A 199 9.29 0.24 -6.62
CA LEU A 199 9.23 1.69 -6.74
C LEU A 199 10.13 2.41 -5.72
N ASP A 200 10.75 1.66 -4.80
CA ASP A 200 11.74 2.17 -3.85
C ASP A 200 13.04 2.49 -4.58
N GLU A 201 13.65 3.65 -4.33
CA GLU A 201 14.90 4.09 -4.94
C GLU A 201 16.10 3.13 -4.66
N PHE A 202 16.02 2.39 -3.54
CA PHE A 202 17.02 1.40 -3.14
C PHE A 202 16.59 -0.04 -3.44
N PHE A 203 15.66 -0.24 -4.36
CA PHE A 203 15.28 -1.57 -4.81
C PHE A 203 16.46 -2.26 -5.52
N ASP A 204 16.83 -3.47 -5.06
CA ASP A 204 17.92 -4.26 -5.64
C ASP A 204 17.38 -5.47 -6.44
N PRO A 205 17.25 -5.37 -7.78
CA PRO A 205 16.84 -6.49 -8.63
C PRO A 205 17.74 -7.71 -8.52
N ALA A 206 19.05 -7.50 -8.25
CA ALA A 206 20.01 -8.59 -8.11
C ALA A 206 19.78 -9.38 -6.82
N ALA A 207 19.42 -8.69 -5.71
CA ALA A 207 19.01 -9.35 -4.47
C ALA A 207 17.74 -10.19 -4.67
N VAL A 208 16.74 -9.67 -5.40
CA VAL A 208 15.52 -10.43 -5.72
C VAL A 208 15.89 -11.67 -6.55
N ARG A 209 16.75 -11.52 -7.57
CA ARG A 209 17.21 -12.65 -8.38
C ARG A 209 17.92 -13.72 -7.53
N ARG A 210 18.78 -13.33 -6.59
CA ARG A 210 19.42 -14.28 -5.65
C ARG A 210 18.41 -15.09 -4.87
N LYS A 211 17.29 -14.46 -4.43
CA LYS A 211 16.19 -15.16 -3.75
C LYS A 211 15.44 -16.11 -4.71
N PHE A 212 15.18 -15.71 -5.97
CA PHE A 212 14.57 -16.57 -6.97
C PHE A 212 15.37 -17.87 -7.19
N LEU A 213 16.69 -17.76 -7.30
CA LEU A 213 17.56 -18.90 -7.53
C LEU A 213 17.55 -19.93 -6.39
N ARG A 214 17.15 -19.55 -5.19
CA ARG A 214 17.13 -20.40 -3.99
C ARG A 214 15.83 -21.20 -3.81
N THR A 215 14.81 -21.02 -4.68
CA THR A 215 13.52 -21.67 -4.50
C THR A 215 13.02 -22.35 -5.76
N SER A 216 12.43 -23.54 -5.58
CA SER A 216 11.70 -24.27 -6.64
C SER A 216 10.22 -23.90 -6.72
N SER A 217 9.73 -23.02 -5.85
CA SER A 217 8.34 -22.57 -5.89
C SER A 217 8.01 -21.90 -7.22
N GLY A 218 6.74 -22.01 -7.64
CA GLY A 218 6.24 -21.30 -8.82
C GLY A 218 6.40 -19.80 -8.68
N ILE A 219 6.77 -19.13 -9.75
CA ILE A 219 7.15 -17.71 -9.74
C ILE A 219 6.07 -16.79 -9.15
N LYS A 220 4.79 -17.07 -9.39
CA LYS A 220 3.71 -16.27 -8.79
C LYS A 220 3.72 -16.34 -7.26
N LYS A 221 3.96 -17.53 -6.68
CA LYS A 221 4.07 -17.67 -5.22
C LYS A 221 5.20 -16.81 -4.67
N VAL A 222 6.32 -16.75 -5.39
CA VAL A 222 7.49 -15.96 -4.99
C VAL A 222 7.23 -14.45 -5.13
N LEU A 223 6.52 -14.01 -6.17
CA LEU A 223 6.08 -12.62 -6.33
C LEU A 223 5.12 -12.16 -5.23
N LEU A 224 4.33 -13.07 -4.66
CA LEU A 224 3.41 -12.77 -3.56
C LEU A 224 4.07 -12.75 -2.18
N ASP A 225 5.31 -13.23 -2.08
CA ASP A 225 6.08 -13.23 -0.84
C ASP A 225 6.66 -11.84 -0.57
N GLN A 226 6.07 -11.14 0.39
CA GLN A 226 6.44 -9.77 0.74
C GLN A 226 7.86 -9.66 1.34
N SER A 227 8.49 -10.76 1.72
CA SER A 227 9.89 -10.80 2.15
C SER A 227 10.88 -10.88 0.97
N VAL A 228 10.39 -11.20 -0.24
CA VAL A 228 11.19 -11.28 -1.47
C VAL A 228 11.08 -10.00 -2.27
N ILE A 229 9.87 -9.60 -2.56
CA ILE A 229 9.50 -8.37 -3.26
C ILE A 229 8.16 -7.90 -2.68
N SER A 230 8.11 -6.69 -2.17
CA SER A 230 6.90 -6.25 -1.52
C SER A 230 5.95 -5.47 -2.43
N GLY A 231 4.72 -5.27 -1.96
CA GLY A 231 3.70 -4.50 -2.66
C GLY A 231 2.90 -5.27 -3.72
N VAL A 232 3.48 -6.30 -4.31
CA VAL A 232 2.82 -7.13 -5.32
C VAL A 232 1.75 -8.02 -4.66
N GLY A 233 0.56 -8.02 -5.22
CA GLY A 233 -0.51 -8.93 -4.85
C GLY A 233 -1.01 -9.71 -6.06
N ASN A 234 -2.24 -10.24 -5.95
CA ASN A 234 -2.75 -11.18 -6.94
C ASN A 234 -2.99 -10.53 -8.32
N ILE A 235 -3.46 -9.28 -8.33
CA ILE A 235 -3.77 -8.54 -9.54
C ILE A 235 -2.48 -8.25 -10.31
N TYR A 236 -1.54 -7.58 -9.66
CA TYR A 236 -0.31 -7.15 -10.31
C TYR A 236 0.64 -8.31 -10.62
N ALA A 237 0.59 -9.42 -9.86
CA ALA A 237 1.31 -10.64 -10.20
C ALA A 237 0.83 -11.24 -11.52
N ASP A 238 -0.50 -11.38 -11.73
CA ASP A 238 -1.03 -11.93 -12.98
C ASP A 238 -0.76 -11.00 -14.18
N GLU A 239 -0.91 -9.68 -14.01
CA GLU A 239 -0.61 -8.71 -15.06
C GLU A 239 0.87 -8.70 -15.45
N ALA A 240 1.78 -8.71 -14.47
CA ALA A 240 3.22 -8.76 -14.74
C ALA A 240 3.64 -10.07 -15.41
N LEU A 241 3.09 -11.21 -14.98
CA LEU A 241 3.34 -12.51 -15.59
C LEU A 241 2.79 -12.58 -17.03
N TRP A 242 1.62 -11.96 -17.29
CA TRP A 242 1.10 -11.87 -18.65
C TRP A 242 2.04 -11.03 -19.54
N ARG A 243 2.53 -9.89 -19.05
CA ARG A 243 3.49 -9.04 -19.79
C ARG A 243 4.78 -9.78 -20.08
N ALA A 244 5.36 -10.43 -19.09
CA ALA A 244 6.61 -11.21 -19.21
C ALA A 244 6.43 -12.57 -19.92
N ARG A 245 5.21 -12.93 -20.34
CA ARG A 245 4.88 -14.22 -20.99
C ARG A 245 5.30 -15.45 -20.16
N LEU A 246 5.25 -15.33 -18.84
CA LEU A 246 5.63 -16.40 -17.91
C LEU A 246 4.40 -17.08 -17.31
N HIS A 247 4.43 -18.41 -17.27
CA HIS A 247 3.42 -19.19 -16.57
C HIS A 247 3.61 -19.06 -15.05
N TYR A 248 2.53 -18.88 -14.29
CA TYR A 248 2.57 -18.68 -12.84
C TYR A 248 3.27 -19.80 -12.06
N ALA A 249 3.17 -21.05 -12.56
CA ALA A 249 3.78 -22.23 -11.93
C ALA A 249 5.23 -22.49 -12.37
N LYS A 250 5.82 -21.67 -13.27
CA LYS A 250 7.23 -21.83 -13.65
C LYS A 250 8.12 -21.70 -12.42
N PRO A 251 8.99 -22.69 -12.11
CA PRO A 251 9.87 -22.60 -10.93
C PRO A 251 10.78 -21.38 -11.01
N ALA A 252 10.80 -20.56 -9.96
CA ALA A 252 11.53 -19.29 -9.95
C ALA A 252 13.03 -19.49 -10.26
N ARG A 253 13.66 -20.54 -9.72
CA ARG A 253 15.08 -20.86 -9.96
C ARG A 253 15.43 -21.16 -11.43
N THR A 254 14.43 -21.44 -12.29
CA THR A 254 14.66 -21.76 -13.70
C THR A 254 14.58 -20.54 -14.62
N LEU A 255 14.30 -19.34 -14.06
CA LEU A 255 14.30 -18.12 -14.84
C LEU A 255 15.73 -17.75 -15.22
N SER A 256 15.96 -17.45 -16.50
CA SER A 256 17.21 -16.84 -16.95
C SER A 256 17.37 -15.43 -16.38
N ALA A 257 18.59 -14.87 -16.46
CA ALA A 257 18.81 -13.48 -16.06
C ALA A 257 17.92 -12.50 -16.84
N THR A 258 17.77 -12.73 -18.15
CA THR A 258 16.89 -11.92 -19.02
C THR A 258 15.44 -12.02 -18.60
N GLN A 259 14.91 -13.24 -18.38
CA GLN A 259 13.53 -13.44 -17.94
C GLN A 259 13.26 -12.81 -16.57
N THR A 260 14.25 -12.85 -15.67
CA THR A 260 14.12 -12.21 -14.36
C THR A 260 14.04 -10.69 -14.51
N ARG A 261 14.92 -10.09 -15.32
CA ARG A 261 14.91 -8.66 -15.59
C ARG A 261 13.59 -8.22 -16.21
N GLU A 262 13.16 -8.87 -17.31
CA GLU A 262 11.88 -8.59 -17.98
C GLU A 262 10.67 -8.70 -17.05
N LEU A 263 10.67 -9.69 -16.15
CA LEU A 263 9.61 -9.84 -15.16
C LEU A 263 9.60 -8.68 -14.15
N LEU A 264 10.75 -8.30 -13.60
CA LEU A 264 10.84 -7.21 -12.64
C LEU A 264 10.52 -5.85 -13.29
N GLU A 265 10.95 -5.63 -14.53
CA GLU A 265 10.53 -4.47 -15.34
C GLU A 265 9.01 -4.45 -15.56
N ALA A 266 8.42 -5.61 -15.91
CA ALA A 266 6.98 -5.73 -16.06
C ALA A 266 6.22 -5.43 -14.76
N VAL A 267 6.71 -5.92 -13.61
CA VAL A 267 6.13 -5.59 -12.29
C VAL A 267 6.18 -4.09 -12.04
N THR A 268 7.36 -3.48 -12.22
CA THR A 268 7.55 -2.03 -12.00
C THR A 268 6.63 -1.20 -12.90
N GLN A 269 6.51 -1.57 -14.17
CA GLN A 269 5.68 -0.86 -15.14
C GLN A 269 4.20 -0.96 -14.80
N VAL A 270 3.69 -2.16 -14.48
CA VAL A 270 2.27 -2.35 -14.10
C VAL A 270 1.93 -1.54 -12.85
N LEU A 271 2.81 -1.51 -11.86
CA LEU A 271 2.62 -0.72 -10.65
C LEU A 271 2.59 0.79 -10.94
N ARG A 272 3.48 1.30 -11.80
CA ARG A 272 3.51 2.72 -12.20
C ARG A 272 2.26 3.13 -12.98
N GLU A 273 1.82 2.31 -13.93
CA GLU A 273 0.60 2.55 -14.69
C GLU A 273 -0.63 2.58 -13.79
N SER A 274 -0.69 1.66 -12.82
CA SER A 274 -1.77 1.66 -11.83
C SER A 274 -1.77 2.90 -10.95
N LEU A 275 -0.59 3.35 -10.50
CA LEU A 275 -0.47 4.60 -9.73
C LEU A 275 -0.94 5.81 -10.54
N ALA A 276 -0.55 5.91 -11.80
CA ALA A 276 -0.96 6.99 -12.69
C ALA A 276 -2.50 7.02 -12.90
N ALA A 277 -3.16 5.87 -12.78
CA ALA A 277 -4.61 5.73 -12.88
C ALA A 277 -5.35 5.82 -11.52
N GLY A 278 -4.65 6.13 -10.42
CA GLY A 278 -5.23 6.23 -9.08
C GLY A 278 -5.54 4.87 -8.40
N GLY A 279 -4.92 3.79 -8.87
CA GLY A 279 -5.14 2.43 -8.37
C GLY A 279 -6.28 1.66 -9.07
N THR A 280 -6.53 0.42 -8.62
CA THR A 280 -7.62 -0.43 -9.14
C THR A 280 -8.89 -0.25 -8.34
N SER A 281 -10.02 -0.01 -9.03
CA SER A 281 -11.36 -0.01 -8.43
C SER A 281 -12.18 -1.19 -8.97
N PHE A 282 -11.85 -2.41 -8.53
CA PHE A 282 -12.78 -3.55 -8.71
C PHE A 282 -13.94 -3.55 -7.74
N ASP A 283 -13.78 -2.83 -6.65
CA ASP A 283 -14.74 -2.73 -5.57
C ASP A 283 -14.91 -1.25 -5.23
N ALA A 284 -16.13 -0.79 -5.02
CA ALA A 284 -16.40 0.56 -4.49
C ALA A 284 -15.70 0.85 -3.15
N LEU A 285 -15.02 -0.17 -2.60
CA LEU A 285 -14.23 -0.12 -1.37
C LEU A 285 -12.81 0.44 -1.56
N TYR A 286 -12.30 0.60 -2.81
CA TYR A 286 -10.96 1.14 -3.04
C TYR A 286 -11.06 2.58 -3.51
N VAL A 287 -11.00 3.47 -2.55
CA VAL A 287 -11.06 4.91 -2.77
C VAL A 287 -9.80 5.57 -2.20
N ASN A 288 -9.45 6.74 -2.73
CA ASN A 288 -8.44 7.60 -2.14
C ASN A 288 -8.93 8.20 -0.80
N VAL A 289 -8.12 9.02 -0.14
CA VAL A 289 -8.48 9.62 1.17
C VAL A 289 -9.69 10.57 1.09
N LEU A 290 -10.05 11.04 -0.09
CA LEU A 290 -11.22 11.91 -0.33
C LEU A 290 -12.48 11.10 -0.73
N GLY A 291 -12.38 9.77 -0.85
CA GLY A 291 -13.48 8.90 -1.24
C GLY A 291 -13.65 8.71 -2.74
N GLU A 292 -12.66 9.08 -3.57
CA GLU A 292 -12.72 8.94 -5.03
C GLU A 292 -12.13 7.61 -5.50
N SER A 293 -12.75 6.98 -6.48
CA SER A 293 -12.35 5.69 -7.04
C SER A 293 -11.29 5.83 -8.13
N GLY A 294 -10.31 4.92 -8.18
CA GLY A 294 -9.33 4.81 -9.26
C GLY A 294 -9.91 4.12 -10.52
N TYR A 295 -9.20 4.18 -11.65
CA TYR A 295 -9.69 3.72 -12.96
C TYR A 295 -8.88 2.57 -13.57
N PHE A 296 -7.84 2.05 -12.93
CA PHE A 296 -6.93 1.07 -13.53
C PHE A 296 -7.59 -0.27 -13.89
N ALA A 297 -8.70 -0.63 -13.25
CA ALA A 297 -9.43 -1.87 -13.55
C ALA A 297 -9.80 -2.02 -15.03
N ARG A 298 -9.96 -0.91 -15.75
CA ARG A 298 -10.28 -0.89 -17.19
C ARG A 298 -9.10 -1.23 -18.10
N SER A 299 -7.87 -1.23 -17.59
CA SER A 299 -6.64 -1.42 -18.36
C SER A 299 -6.00 -2.80 -18.15
N LEU A 300 -6.70 -3.72 -17.48
CA LEU A 300 -6.18 -5.05 -17.21
C LEU A 300 -6.20 -5.96 -18.44
N ASN A 301 -5.17 -6.79 -18.55
CA ASN A 301 -4.95 -7.68 -19.69
C ASN A 301 -5.25 -9.15 -19.38
N ALA A 302 -5.14 -9.56 -18.13
CA ALA A 302 -5.34 -10.93 -17.70
C ALA A 302 -6.29 -11.05 -16.50
N TYR A 303 -6.03 -10.31 -15.42
CA TYR A 303 -6.78 -10.45 -14.18
C TYR A 303 -8.26 -10.04 -14.36
N GLY A 304 -9.18 -10.92 -13.93
CA GLY A 304 -10.62 -10.69 -14.04
C GLY A 304 -11.23 -10.98 -15.41
N ARG A 305 -10.42 -11.26 -16.45
CA ARG A 305 -10.83 -11.37 -17.84
C ARG A 305 -11.02 -12.81 -18.34
N ALA A 306 -11.36 -13.76 -17.46
CA ALA A 306 -11.61 -15.14 -17.86
C ALA A 306 -12.70 -15.24 -18.94
N GLY A 307 -12.40 -15.97 -20.02
CA GLY A 307 -13.30 -16.12 -21.18
C GLY A 307 -13.18 -15.01 -22.22
N GLU A 308 -12.45 -13.93 -21.95
CA GLU A 308 -12.22 -12.85 -22.90
C GLU A 308 -10.98 -13.11 -23.77
N PRO A 309 -10.92 -12.54 -24.99
CA PRO A 309 -9.77 -12.63 -25.87
C PRO A 309 -8.51 -12.03 -25.22
N CYS A 310 -7.38 -12.74 -25.35
CA CYS A 310 -6.07 -12.16 -25.03
C CYS A 310 -5.73 -11.08 -26.05
N HIS A 311 -5.54 -9.83 -25.62
CA HIS A 311 -5.26 -8.68 -26.50
C HIS A 311 -4.06 -8.97 -27.43
N ARG A 312 -2.93 -9.40 -26.88
CA ARG A 312 -1.73 -9.74 -27.66
C ARG A 312 -1.96 -10.83 -28.71
N CYS A 313 -2.79 -11.82 -28.43
CA CYS A 313 -3.11 -12.87 -29.40
C CYS A 313 -4.02 -12.33 -30.50
N ALA A 314 -5.03 -11.52 -30.14
CA ALA A 314 -5.94 -10.90 -31.08
C ALA A 314 -5.20 -9.95 -32.04
N GLU A 315 -4.31 -9.10 -31.54
CA GLU A 315 -3.45 -8.23 -32.35
C GLU A 315 -2.56 -9.01 -33.33
N ALA A 316 -2.18 -10.23 -32.96
CA ALA A 316 -1.40 -11.14 -33.83
C ALA A 316 -2.27 -12.08 -34.68
N GLY A 317 -3.57 -11.80 -34.84
CA GLY A 317 -4.51 -12.59 -35.62
C GLY A 317 -4.79 -13.99 -35.07
N ARG A 318 -4.58 -14.23 -33.78
CA ARG A 318 -4.77 -15.53 -33.13
C ARG A 318 -5.91 -15.50 -32.12
N THR A 319 -6.69 -16.56 -32.08
CA THR A 319 -7.74 -16.73 -31.07
C THR A 319 -7.16 -17.47 -29.86
N SER A 320 -7.12 -16.78 -28.71
CA SER A 320 -6.78 -17.41 -27.43
C SER A 320 -7.49 -16.62 -26.32
N LEU A 321 -8.23 -17.34 -25.49
CA LEU A 321 -8.97 -16.75 -24.39
C LEU A 321 -8.14 -16.79 -23.10
N ILE A 322 -8.32 -15.81 -22.22
CA ILE A 322 -7.79 -15.82 -20.87
C ILE A 322 -8.50 -16.92 -20.07
N VAL A 323 -7.74 -17.73 -19.37
CA VAL A 323 -8.25 -18.78 -18.48
C VAL A 323 -8.05 -18.37 -17.03
N ARG A 324 -9.00 -18.80 -16.18
CA ARG A 324 -8.91 -18.74 -14.73
C ARG A 324 -8.62 -20.12 -14.18
N GLU A 325 -7.54 -20.25 -13.44
CA GLU A 325 -7.11 -21.51 -12.83
C GLU A 325 -6.99 -21.39 -11.31
N PRO A 326 -7.24 -22.45 -10.55
CA PRO A 326 -6.97 -22.47 -9.11
C PRO A 326 -5.48 -22.24 -8.84
N PHE A 327 -5.18 -21.41 -7.84
CA PHE A 327 -3.83 -21.15 -7.39
C PHE A 327 -3.82 -20.96 -5.87
N GLN A 328 -3.42 -22.01 -5.15
CA GLN A 328 -3.52 -22.04 -3.68
C GLN A 328 -4.96 -21.71 -3.24
N ASN A 329 -5.16 -20.77 -2.32
CA ASN A 329 -6.50 -20.29 -1.91
C ASN A 329 -7.01 -19.11 -2.76
N ARG A 330 -6.50 -18.94 -4.00
CA ARG A 330 -6.80 -17.83 -4.90
C ARG A 330 -7.00 -18.33 -6.33
N SER A 331 -7.14 -17.41 -7.27
CA SER A 331 -7.16 -17.70 -8.71
C SER A 331 -5.94 -17.11 -9.39
N SER A 332 -5.50 -17.71 -10.49
CA SER A 332 -4.53 -17.14 -11.43
C SER A 332 -5.18 -16.99 -12.80
N TYR A 333 -4.94 -15.86 -13.44
CA TYR A 333 -5.44 -15.55 -14.78
C TYR A 333 -4.27 -15.52 -15.76
N ARG A 334 -4.40 -16.22 -16.89
CA ARG A 334 -3.35 -16.27 -17.90
C ARG A 334 -3.89 -16.53 -19.30
N CYS A 335 -3.09 -16.20 -20.32
CA CYS A 335 -3.30 -16.67 -21.68
C CYS A 335 -2.59 -18.01 -21.90
N PRO A 336 -3.28 -19.12 -22.29
CA PRO A 336 -2.65 -20.41 -22.52
C PRO A 336 -1.60 -20.40 -23.64
N HIS A 337 -1.80 -19.57 -24.66
CA HIS A 337 -0.86 -19.44 -25.76
C HIS A 337 0.40 -18.66 -25.41
N CYS A 338 0.25 -17.49 -24.75
CA CYS A 338 1.37 -16.62 -24.40
C CYS A 338 2.18 -17.13 -23.21
N GLN A 339 1.53 -17.79 -22.25
CA GLN A 339 2.08 -18.22 -20.97
C GLN A 339 1.96 -19.75 -20.87
N ARG A 340 2.79 -20.46 -21.65
CA ARG A 340 2.76 -21.93 -21.69
C ARG A 340 3.17 -22.54 -20.37
N ALA A 341 2.47 -23.59 -19.96
CA ALA A 341 2.82 -24.36 -18.77
C ALA A 341 4.25 -24.92 -18.89
N PRO A 342 5.02 -24.94 -17.80
CA PRO A 342 6.30 -25.63 -17.79
C PRO A 342 6.06 -27.11 -18.08
N ARG A 343 6.94 -27.72 -18.89
CA ARG A 343 6.90 -29.18 -19.13
C ARG A 343 7.09 -29.89 -17.79
N SER A 344 6.13 -30.69 -17.36
CA SER A 344 6.34 -31.61 -16.25
C SER A 344 7.52 -32.53 -16.62
N ARG A 345 8.59 -32.55 -15.83
CA ARG A 345 9.52 -33.68 -15.89
C ARG A 345 8.70 -34.89 -15.46
N GLN A 346 8.37 -35.78 -16.39
CA GLN A 346 8.03 -37.12 -16.03
C GLN A 346 9.24 -37.66 -15.27
N VAL A 347 9.06 -37.92 -13.99
CA VAL A 347 9.98 -38.79 -13.26
C VAL A 347 9.74 -40.17 -13.88
N GLU A 348 10.60 -40.56 -14.84
CA GLU A 348 10.67 -41.93 -15.26
C GLU A 348 10.93 -42.75 -14.01
N GLY A 349 9.92 -43.51 -13.61
CA GLY A 349 10.02 -44.45 -12.53
C GLY A 349 11.12 -45.44 -12.87
N SER A 350 12.21 -45.42 -12.12
CA SER A 350 13.16 -46.53 -12.07
C SER A 350 12.40 -47.76 -11.57
N ARG A 351 12.26 -48.73 -12.47
CA ARG A 351 11.89 -50.10 -12.15
C ARG A 351 12.99 -50.74 -11.30
#